data_4985956085cc6bf3ce70651260495ea4
#
_entry.id   4985956085cc6bf3ce70651260495ea4
#
_cell.length_a   1.000
_cell.length_b   1.000
_cell.length_c   1.000
_cell.angle_alpha   90.00
_cell.angle_beta   90.00
_cell.angle_gamma   90.00
#
_symmetry.space_group_name_H-M   'P 1'
#
loop_
_entity.id
_entity.type
_entity.pdbx_description
1 polymer ?
#
loop_
_entity_poly.entity_id
_entity_poly.type
_entity_poly.pdbx_seq_one_letter_code
_entity_poly.pdbx_strand_id
1 'polypeptide(L)'
;GFRVYSMTRSDLQDVREMRSILEVAAIERLALRGMSEPERARAHDLSETSLAALRSGEVVDFLDADHAMHMYLVDLVGIRA
;
A
#
# COMPACT_ATOMS: atom_id res chain seq x y z
N GLY A 1 19.13 -23.55 -2.94
CA GLY A 1 18.16 -23.91 -1.95
C GLY A 1 17.32 -22.75 -1.49
N PHE A 2 16.23 -23.10 -0.91
CA PHE A 2 15.31 -22.12 -0.36
C PHE A 2 15.89 -21.54 0.93
N ARG A 3 15.90 -20.23 1.02
CA ARG A 3 16.37 -19.54 2.20
C ARG A 3 15.22 -18.82 2.89
N VAL A 4 15.01 -19.14 4.15
CA VAL A 4 14.07 -18.39 4.98
C VAL A 4 14.77 -17.13 5.46
N TYR A 5 14.24 -15.99 5.11
CA TYR A 5 14.79 -14.72 5.51
C TYR A 5 14.14 -14.26 6.80
N SER A 6 14.97 -14.05 7.80
CA SER A 6 14.49 -13.60 9.10
C SER A 6 14.65 -12.08 9.19
N MET A 7 13.53 -11.35 9.28
CA MET A 7 13.56 -9.90 9.42
C MET A 7 13.77 -9.51 10.87
N THR A 8 14.68 -8.57 11.08
CA THR A 8 14.84 -7.93 12.38
C THR A 8 13.80 -6.83 12.55
N ARG A 9 13.65 -6.31 13.78
CA ARG A 9 12.81 -5.16 14.05
C ARG A 9 13.29 -3.94 13.26
N SER A 10 14.60 -3.77 13.15
CA SER A 10 15.20 -2.68 12.37
C SER A 10 14.85 -2.78 10.89
N ASP A 11 14.94 -3.98 10.31
CA ASP A 11 14.57 -4.22 8.92
C ASP A 11 13.11 -3.86 8.66
N LEU A 12 12.23 -4.24 9.58
CA LEU A 12 10.81 -3.93 9.46
C LEU A 12 10.57 -2.43 9.51
N GLN A 13 11.26 -1.72 10.37
CA GLN A 13 11.16 -0.28 10.49
C GLN A 13 11.63 0.40 9.19
N ASP A 14 12.74 -0.07 8.60
CA ASP A 14 13.26 0.46 7.34
C ASP A 14 12.25 0.27 6.20
N VAL A 15 11.61 -0.90 6.14
CA VAL A 15 10.57 -1.16 5.14
C VAL A 15 9.40 -0.21 5.30
N ARG A 16 8.96 0.03 6.53
CA ARG A 16 7.87 0.97 6.82
C ARG A 16 8.22 2.39 6.41
N GLU A 17 9.43 2.84 6.70
CA GLU A 17 9.90 4.16 6.30
C GLU A 17 9.92 4.31 4.79
N MET A 18 10.45 3.30 4.09
CA MET A 18 10.52 3.30 2.63
C MET A 18 9.12 3.36 2.02
N ARG A 19 8.18 2.58 2.56
CA ARG A 19 6.78 2.60 2.10
C ARG A 19 6.14 3.96 2.33
N SER A 20 6.40 4.59 3.47
CA SER A 20 5.88 5.91 3.79
C SER A 20 6.39 6.97 2.82
N ILE A 21 7.68 6.93 2.49
CA ILE A 21 8.29 7.85 1.53
C ILE A 21 7.64 7.68 0.15
N LEU A 22 7.51 6.45 -0.32
CA LEU A 22 6.90 6.16 -1.62
C LEU A 22 5.44 6.58 -1.66
N GLU A 23 4.72 6.36 -0.58
CA GLU A 23 3.31 6.69 -0.47
C GLU A 23 3.09 8.21 -0.50
N VAL A 24 3.90 8.96 0.24
CA VAL A 24 3.83 10.43 0.21
C VAL A 24 4.13 10.94 -1.19
N ALA A 25 5.17 10.43 -1.84
CA ALA A 25 5.51 10.81 -3.21
C ALA A 25 4.38 10.48 -4.19
N ALA A 26 3.75 9.32 -4.03
CA ALA A 26 2.61 8.93 -4.87
C ALA A 26 1.42 9.87 -4.67
N ILE A 27 1.10 10.21 -3.42
CA ILE A 27 0.01 11.12 -3.10
C ILE A 27 0.26 12.50 -3.69
N GLU A 28 1.47 13.02 -3.57
CA GLU A 28 1.83 14.32 -4.15
C GLU A 28 1.66 14.32 -5.66
N ARG A 29 2.12 13.27 -6.33
CA ARG A 29 1.96 13.15 -7.79
C ARG A 29 0.49 13.03 -8.20
N LEU A 30 -0.29 12.27 -7.44
CA LEU A 30 -1.72 12.14 -7.70
C LEU A 30 -2.46 13.45 -7.49
N ALA A 31 -2.06 14.26 -6.51
CA ALA A 31 -2.63 15.57 -6.27
C ALA A 31 -2.43 16.51 -7.46
N LEU A 32 -1.27 16.42 -8.11
CA LEU A 32 -0.96 17.22 -9.30
C LEU A 32 -1.61 16.68 -10.57
N ARG A 33 -1.59 15.36 -10.73
CA ARG A 33 -2.11 14.68 -11.93
C ARG A 33 -3.63 14.58 -11.94
N GLY A 34 -4.20 14.38 -10.76
CA GLY A 34 -5.61 14.03 -10.62
C GLY A 34 -5.84 12.52 -10.84
N MET A 35 -7.01 12.07 -10.44
CA MET A 35 -7.44 10.68 -10.60
C MET A 35 -8.72 10.65 -11.44
N SER A 36 -8.79 9.68 -12.35
CA SER A 36 -10.01 9.43 -13.10
C SER A 36 -11.06 8.80 -12.18
N GLU A 37 -12.33 8.78 -12.64
CA GLU A 37 -13.41 8.14 -11.88
C GLU A 37 -13.15 6.64 -11.64
N PRO A 38 -12.74 5.85 -12.65
CA PRO A 38 -12.40 4.45 -12.41
C PRO A 38 -11.26 4.25 -11.42
N GLU A 39 -10.26 5.14 -11.45
CA GLU A 39 -9.14 5.09 -10.50
C GLU A 39 -9.60 5.37 -9.07
N ARG A 40 -10.45 6.36 -8.90
CA ARG A 40 -11.03 6.67 -7.58
C ARG A 40 -11.87 5.52 -7.05
N ALA A 41 -12.70 4.95 -7.91
CA ALA A 41 -13.55 3.81 -7.54
C ALA A 41 -12.70 2.63 -7.08
N ARG A 42 -11.63 2.33 -7.80
CA ARG A 42 -10.73 1.24 -7.44
C ARG A 42 -10.03 1.50 -6.11
N ALA A 43 -9.52 2.71 -5.91
CA ALA A 43 -8.88 3.08 -4.65
C ALA A 43 -9.87 2.99 -3.48
N HIS A 44 -11.10 3.42 -3.69
CA HIS A 44 -12.15 3.33 -2.69
C HIS A 44 -12.45 1.88 -2.32
N ASP A 45 -12.59 1.00 -3.30
CA ASP A 45 -12.85 -0.42 -3.08
C ASP A 45 -11.72 -1.08 -2.28
N LEU A 46 -10.47 -0.78 -2.62
CA LEU A 46 -9.32 -1.30 -1.89
C LEU A 46 -9.31 -0.81 -0.44
N SER A 47 -9.65 0.45 -0.23
CA SER A 47 -9.75 1.04 1.10
C SER A 47 -10.85 0.37 1.93
N GLU A 48 -12.03 0.17 1.34
CA GLU A 48 -13.16 -0.47 2.02
C GLU A 48 -12.84 -1.92 2.37
N THR A 49 -12.16 -2.64 1.50
CA THR A 49 -11.73 -4.02 1.77
C THR A 49 -10.79 -4.05 2.98
N SER A 50 -9.84 -3.13 3.04
CA SER A 50 -8.90 -3.02 4.14
C SER A 50 -9.62 -2.71 5.45
N LEU A 51 -10.55 -1.75 5.44
CA LEU A 51 -11.32 -1.38 6.63
C LEU A 51 -12.21 -2.51 7.13
N ALA A 52 -12.84 -3.25 6.22
CA ALA A 52 -13.67 -4.40 6.56
C ALA A 52 -12.86 -5.48 7.28
N ALA A 53 -11.66 -5.77 6.76
CA ALA A 53 -10.76 -6.73 7.38
C ALA A 53 -10.32 -6.27 8.78
N LEU A 54 -10.03 -4.98 8.93
CA LEU A 54 -9.65 -4.41 10.22
C LEU A 54 -10.79 -4.54 11.23
N ARG A 55 -12.00 -4.24 10.83
CA ARG A 55 -13.19 -4.33 11.72
C ARG A 55 -13.49 -5.74 12.16
N SER A 56 -13.24 -6.72 11.28
CA SER A 56 -13.47 -8.13 11.62
C SER A 56 -12.30 -8.76 12.38
N GLY A 57 -11.21 -8.04 12.55
CA GLY A 57 -10.04 -8.53 13.28
C GLY A 57 -9.18 -9.50 12.49
N GLU A 58 -9.36 -9.57 11.18
CA GLU A 58 -8.59 -10.46 10.31
C GLU A 58 -7.30 -9.77 9.88
N VAL A 59 -6.27 -9.89 10.73
CA VAL A 59 -5.02 -9.14 10.57
C VAL A 59 -4.32 -9.44 9.26
N VAL A 60 -4.24 -10.71 8.85
CA VAL A 60 -3.56 -11.09 7.60
C VAL A 60 -4.29 -10.48 6.40
N ASP A 61 -5.60 -10.56 6.37
CA ASP A 61 -6.41 -9.99 5.30
C ASP A 61 -6.27 -8.47 5.26
N PHE A 62 -6.22 -7.84 6.43
CA PHE A 62 -5.98 -6.40 6.53
C PHE A 62 -4.64 -6.02 5.92
N LEU A 63 -3.57 -6.74 6.28
CA LEU A 63 -2.23 -6.45 5.76
C LEU A 63 -2.15 -6.66 4.25
N ASP A 64 -2.77 -7.69 3.73
CA ASP A 64 -2.81 -7.96 2.29
C ASP A 64 -3.56 -6.86 1.54
N ALA A 65 -4.71 -6.46 2.05
CA ALA A 65 -5.52 -5.39 1.43
C ALA A 65 -4.81 -4.04 1.51
N ASP A 66 -4.17 -3.76 2.62
CA ASP A 66 -3.40 -2.53 2.82
C ASP A 66 -2.24 -2.46 1.83
N HIS A 67 -1.51 -3.56 1.69
CA HIS A 67 -0.41 -3.66 0.72
C HIS A 67 -0.92 -3.46 -0.72
N ALA A 68 -2.04 -4.07 -1.07
CA ALA A 68 -2.64 -3.91 -2.40
C ALA A 68 -2.99 -2.45 -2.69
N MET A 69 -3.52 -1.74 -1.70
CA MET A 69 -3.82 -0.32 -1.82
C MET A 69 -2.57 0.51 -2.10
N HIS A 70 -1.51 0.29 -1.30
CA HIS A 70 -0.25 1.01 -1.47
C HIS A 70 0.36 0.75 -2.85
N MET A 71 0.39 -0.49 -3.28
CA MET A 71 0.94 -0.85 -4.58
C MET A 71 0.14 -0.24 -5.72
N TYR A 72 -1.18 -0.19 -5.57
CA TYR A 72 -2.04 0.43 -6.56
C TYR A 72 -1.70 1.92 -6.74
N LEU A 73 -1.59 2.66 -5.65
CA LEU A 73 -1.27 4.09 -5.70
C LEU A 73 0.10 4.35 -6.32
N VAL A 74 1.08 3.55 -5.93
CA VAL A 74 2.45 3.67 -6.46
C VAL A 74 2.48 3.38 -7.96
N ASP A 75 1.76 2.35 -8.40
CA ASP A 75 1.70 1.97 -9.82
C ASP A 75 1.01 3.03 -10.68
N LEU A 76 -0.02 3.68 -10.14
CA LEU A 76 -0.74 4.73 -10.87
C LEU A 76 0.17 5.87 -11.32
N VAL A 77 1.15 6.21 -10.51
CA VAL A 77 2.07 7.33 -10.82
C VAL A 77 3.38 6.85 -11.43
N GLY A 78 3.53 5.56 -11.66
CA GLY A 78 4.69 5.00 -12.32
C GLY A 78 5.95 4.96 -11.48
N ILE A 79 5.83 5.05 -10.15
CA ILE A 79 6.97 4.89 -9.26
C ILE A 79 7.30 3.41 -9.16
N ARG A 80 8.56 3.08 -9.41
CA ARG A 80 9.04 1.71 -9.27
C ARG A 80 10.21 1.70 -8.31
N ALA A 81 10.14 0.79 -7.37
CA ALA A 81 11.22 0.58 -6.43
C ALA A 81 12.30 -0.30 -7.03
#